data_b983238086d77a3a7e8545b545d575d4
#
_entry.id   b983238086d77a3a7e8545b545d575d4
#
_cell.length_a   1.000
_cell.length_b   1.000
_cell.length_c   1.000
_cell.angle_alpha   90.00
_cell.angle_beta   90.00
_cell.angle_gamma   90.00
#
_symmetry.space_group_name_H-M   'P 1'
#
loop_
_entity.id
_entity.type
_entity.pdbx_description
1 polymer ?
#
loop_
_entity_poly.entity_id
_entity_poly.type
_entity_poly.pdbx_seq_one_letter_code
_entity_poly.pdbx_strand_id
1 'polypeptide(L)'
;MKRGFFIVAELTGSSRDAVLEVQRWADPKLAKDTSPHITLVGSSGVGPIPPDTPVDELRDELTTAASQISPFTLKFGRPMRFMQTDIVVLPLDPHGALRALHERIAGRRLRFERARFVFSPHCTLSFFTTLTAEAERRLLRVRVDEPVTIDRVQCYLTVEPVGGRRVLDIPLGGAA
;
A
#
# COMPACT_ATOMS: atom_id res chain seq x y z
N MET A 1 7.45 2.76 -16.71
CA MET A 1 6.42 2.19 -15.81
C MET A 1 5.07 2.34 -16.50
N LYS A 2 4.21 1.36 -16.40
CA LYS A 2 2.88 1.42 -17.04
C LYS A 2 1.89 2.12 -16.10
N ARG A 3 1.04 2.96 -16.68
CA ARG A 3 -0.10 3.54 -15.99
C ARG A 3 -1.16 2.45 -15.75
N GLY A 4 -1.78 2.44 -14.59
CA GLY A 4 -2.81 1.47 -14.25
C GLY A 4 -3.55 1.84 -12.99
N PHE A 5 -4.50 1.00 -12.60
CA PHE A 5 -5.16 1.13 -11.32
C PHE A 5 -4.41 0.33 -10.27
N PHE A 6 -4.07 1.01 -9.18
CA PHE A 6 -3.45 0.45 -7.99
C PHE A 6 -4.47 0.46 -6.86
N ILE A 7 -4.46 -0.59 -6.06
CA ILE A 7 -5.33 -0.68 -4.89
C ILE A 7 -4.46 -0.64 -3.65
N VAL A 8 -4.76 0.30 -2.77
CA VAL A 8 -4.01 0.55 -1.55
C VAL A 8 -4.94 0.58 -0.34
N ALA A 9 -4.38 0.40 0.84
CA ALA A 9 -5.00 0.76 2.12
C ALA A 9 -4.19 1.94 2.70
N GLU A 10 -4.78 3.13 2.70
CA GLU A 10 -4.16 4.30 3.31
C GLU A 10 -4.13 4.17 4.83
N LEU A 11 -3.03 4.58 5.44
CA LEU A 11 -2.94 4.68 6.88
C LEU A 11 -3.80 5.84 7.38
N THR A 12 -4.35 5.69 8.59
CA THR A 12 -5.17 6.71 9.25
C THR A 12 -4.71 6.92 10.69
N GLY A 13 -5.14 8.02 11.32
CA GLY A 13 -4.88 8.29 12.73
C GLY A 13 -3.40 8.32 13.09
N SER A 14 -3.07 7.82 14.28
CA SER A 14 -1.73 7.89 14.86
C SER A 14 -0.67 7.15 14.05
N SER A 15 -1.00 6.00 13.45
CA SER A 15 -0.05 5.26 12.61
C SER A 15 0.33 6.04 11.35
N ARG A 16 -0.64 6.72 10.70
CA ARG A 16 -0.37 7.63 9.59
C ARG A 16 0.56 8.75 10.01
N ASP A 17 0.27 9.41 11.12
CA ASP A 17 1.02 10.58 11.58
C ASP A 17 2.47 10.19 11.95
N ALA A 18 2.66 9.05 12.61
CA ALA A 18 3.98 8.52 12.94
C ALA A 18 4.81 8.20 11.68
N VAL A 19 4.21 7.54 10.69
CA VAL A 19 4.91 7.25 9.42
C VAL A 19 5.21 8.53 8.64
N LEU A 20 4.26 9.46 8.58
CA LEU A 20 4.44 10.72 7.87
C LEU A 20 5.56 11.58 8.49
N GLU A 21 5.71 11.57 9.81
CA GLU A 21 6.81 12.23 10.50
C GLU A 21 8.16 11.66 10.03
N VAL A 22 8.29 10.34 9.93
CA VAL A 22 9.51 9.71 9.42
C VAL A 22 9.76 10.09 7.96
N GLN A 23 8.75 10.02 7.11
CA GLN A 23 8.86 10.37 5.69
C GLN A 23 9.30 11.82 5.49
N ARG A 24 8.82 12.76 6.30
CA ARG A 24 9.17 14.19 6.19
C ARG A 24 10.67 14.46 6.31
N TRP A 25 11.39 13.75 7.16
CA TRP A 25 12.84 13.91 7.26
C TRP A 25 13.62 12.93 6.39
N ALA A 26 13.09 11.75 6.11
CA ALA A 26 13.78 10.73 5.33
C ALA A 26 13.62 10.93 3.82
N ASP A 27 12.41 11.27 3.38
CA ASP A 27 12.06 11.45 1.98
C ASP A 27 10.93 12.50 1.84
N PRO A 28 11.27 13.80 1.88
CA PRO A 28 10.28 14.88 1.80
C PRO A 28 9.42 14.83 0.53
N LYS A 29 9.97 14.31 -0.57
CA LYS A 29 9.23 14.15 -1.82
C LYS A 29 8.12 13.11 -1.68
N LEU A 30 8.43 11.96 -1.10
CA LEU A 30 7.44 10.92 -0.80
C LEU A 30 6.35 11.45 0.13
N ALA A 31 6.74 12.14 1.21
CA ALA A 31 5.81 12.73 2.17
C ALA A 31 4.83 13.73 1.55
N LYS A 32 5.29 14.48 0.52
CA LYS A 32 4.49 15.48 -0.18
C LYS A 32 3.54 14.86 -1.20
N ASP A 33 4.05 13.89 -1.97
CA ASP A 33 3.38 13.40 -3.17
C ASP A 33 2.42 12.24 -2.90
N THR A 34 2.55 11.56 -1.74
CA THR A 34 1.81 10.32 -1.48
C THR A 34 1.44 10.20 0.00
N SER A 35 0.17 9.91 0.30
CA SER A 35 -0.24 9.53 1.66
C SER A 35 0.39 8.19 2.05
N PRO A 36 0.84 8.01 3.32
CA PRO A 36 1.31 6.70 3.78
C PRO A 36 0.26 5.61 3.55
N HIS A 37 0.66 4.52 2.91
CA HIS A 37 -0.25 3.45 2.50
C HIS A 37 0.44 2.09 2.39
N ILE A 38 -0.37 1.05 2.32
CA ILE A 38 0.02 -0.33 2.03
C ILE A 38 -0.55 -0.67 0.65
N THR A 39 0.29 -1.10 -0.29
CA THR A 39 -0.17 -1.53 -1.61
C THR A 39 -0.69 -2.97 -1.56
N LEU A 40 -1.94 -3.13 -1.96
CA LEU A 40 -2.61 -4.44 -2.06
C LEU A 40 -2.54 -5.02 -3.47
N VAL A 41 -2.64 -4.16 -4.50
CA VAL A 41 -2.57 -4.53 -5.91
C VAL A 41 -1.67 -3.53 -6.64
N GLY A 42 -0.69 -4.03 -7.37
CA GLY A 42 0.17 -3.20 -8.20
C GLY A 42 1.66 -3.53 -8.13
N SER A 43 2.24 -3.70 -6.95
CA SER A 43 3.68 -3.89 -6.78
C SER A 43 4.09 -5.34 -6.54
N SER A 44 3.27 -6.12 -5.85
CA SER A 44 3.55 -7.51 -5.49
C SER A 44 2.28 -8.36 -5.47
N GLY A 45 2.41 -9.67 -5.59
CA GLY A 45 1.30 -10.62 -5.70
C GLY A 45 0.66 -10.58 -7.09
N VAL A 46 -0.13 -9.55 -7.37
CA VAL A 46 -0.63 -9.21 -8.72
C VAL A 46 -0.20 -7.80 -9.10
N GLY A 47 -0.02 -7.57 -10.40
CA GLY A 47 0.32 -6.25 -10.95
C GLY A 47 -0.89 -5.31 -11.00
N PRO A 48 -0.70 -4.08 -11.52
CA PRO A 48 -1.78 -3.14 -11.63
C PRO A 48 -2.88 -3.63 -12.57
N ILE A 49 -4.09 -3.11 -12.38
CA ILE A 49 -5.21 -3.33 -13.28
C ILE A 49 -5.06 -2.37 -14.48
N PRO A 50 -5.25 -2.83 -15.71
CA PRO A 50 -5.10 -1.97 -16.90
C PRO A 50 -5.95 -0.70 -16.85
N PRO A 51 -5.45 0.44 -17.35
CA PRO A 51 -6.11 1.75 -17.24
C PRO A 51 -7.37 1.89 -18.11
N ASP A 52 -7.62 0.96 -19.00
CA ASP A 52 -8.81 0.87 -19.84
C ASP A 52 -9.97 0.10 -19.17
N THR A 53 -9.77 -0.42 -17.97
CA THR A 53 -10.83 -1.09 -17.20
C THR A 53 -11.91 -0.07 -16.78
N PRO A 54 -13.20 -0.32 -17.03
CA PRO A 54 -14.28 0.57 -16.63
C PRO A 54 -14.31 0.77 -15.10
N VAL A 55 -14.49 2.01 -14.66
CA VAL A 55 -14.50 2.34 -13.21
C VAL A 55 -15.69 1.68 -12.49
N ASP A 56 -16.82 1.50 -13.18
CA ASP A 56 -17.99 0.82 -12.61
C ASP A 56 -17.72 -0.67 -12.38
N GLU A 57 -17.03 -1.33 -13.32
CA GLU A 57 -16.56 -2.71 -13.13
C GLU A 57 -15.60 -2.81 -11.93
N LEU A 58 -14.65 -1.90 -11.82
CA LEU A 58 -13.75 -1.82 -10.67
C LEU A 58 -14.52 -1.67 -9.36
N ARG A 59 -15.52 -0.77 -9.34
CA ARG A 59 -16.36 -0.54 -8.15
C ARG A 59 -17.10 -1.79 -7.74
N ASP A 60 -17.76 -2.45 -8.64
CA ASP A 60 -18.57 -3.64 -8.36
C ASP A 60 -17.71 -4.80 -7.84
N GLU A 61 -16.59 -5.06 -8.51
CA GLU A 61 -15.68 -6.14 -8.15
C GLU A 61 -14.97 -5.86 -6.81
N LEU A 62 -14.50 -4.62 -6.58
CA LEU A 62 -13.84 -4.26 -5.32
C LEU A 62 -14.82 -4.20 -4.15
N THR A 63 -16.04 -3.71 -4.36
CA THR A 63 -17.10 -3.72 -3.33
C THR A 63 -17.44 -5.16 -2.93
N THR A 64 -17.55 -6.05 -3.88
CA THR A 64 -17.80 -7.47 -3.60
C THR A 64 -16.65 -8.10 -2.81
N ALA A 65 -15.40 -7.81 -3.14
CA ALA A 65 -14.25 -8.31 -2.40
C ALA A 65 -14.20 -7.75 -0.97
N ALA A 66 -14.37 -6.43 -0.84
CA ALA A 66 -14.28 -5.70 0.42
C ALA A 66 -15.40 -6.08 1.41
N SER A 67 -16.61 -6.32 0.93
CA SER A 67 -17.77 -6.69 1.77
C SER A 67 -17.58 -8.00 2.54
N GLN A 68 -16.68 -8.86 2.09
CA GLN A 68 -16.41 -10.17 2.69
C GLN A 68 -15.29 -10.14 3.74
N ILE A 69 -14.66 -8.99 3.97
CA ILE A 69 -13.56 -8.83 4.92
C ILE A 69 -13.96 -7.77 5.94
N SER A 70 -14.06 -8.14 7.19
CA SER A 70 -14.27 -7.18 8.29
C SER A 70 -13.03 -6.31 8.48
N PRO A 71 -13.18 -5.06 8.96
CA PRO A 71 -12.06 -4.25 9.40
C PRO A 71 -11.15 -5.01 10.37
N PHE A 72 -9.85 -4.78 10.27
CA PHE A 72 -8.86 -5.46 11.10
C PHE A 72 -7.70 -4.53 11.47
N THR A 73 -6.95 -4.93 12.51
CA THR A 73 -5.82 -4.17 13.02
C THR A 73 -4.55 -5.00 12.97
N LEU A 74 -3.45 -4.35 12.60
CA LEU A 74 -2.12 -4.93 12.43
C LEU A 74 -1.07 -4.11 13.18
N LYS A 75 0.15 -4.66 13.25
CA LYS A 75 1.35 -3.95 13.68
C LYS A 75 2.43 -4.04 12.61
N PHE A 76 3.22 -2.98 12.48
CA PHE A 76 4.41 -3.00 11.66
C PHE A 76 5.49 -3.91 12.26
N GLY A 77 6.24 -4.55 11.38
CA GLY A 77 7.52 -5.15 11.70
C GLY A 77 8.64 -4.10 11.80
N ARG A 78 9.85 -4.57 12.03
CA ARG A 78 11.04 -3.69 12.05
C ARG A 78 11.33 -3.17 10.64
N PRO A 79 11.76 -1.90 10.49
CA PRO A 79 12.18 -1.38 9.21
C PRO A 79 13.23 -2.27 8.55
N MET A 80 13.11 -2.41 7.24
CA MET A 80 14.09 -3.12 6.43
C MET A 80 14.35 -2.39 5.11
N ARG A 81 15.55 -2.54 4.57
CA ARG A 81 15.91 -2.06 3.25
C ARG A 81 15.75 -3.18 2.23
N PHE A 82 15.13 -2.91 1.11
CA PHE A 82 15.12 -3.85 0.00
C PHE A 82 16.51 -3.96 -0.61
N MET A 83 16.95 -5.19 -0.83
CA MET A 83 18.29 -5.47 -1.35
C MET A 83 18.57 -4.72 -2.65
N GLN A 84 19.75 -4.12 -2.75
CA GLN A 84 20.23 -3.39 -3.93
C GLN A 84 19.35 -2.18 -4.33
N THR A 85 18.62 -1.61 -3.37
CA THR A 85 17.82 -0.39 -3.59
C THR A 85 18.07 0.61 -2.46
N ASP A 86 17.58 1.83 -2.64
CA ASP A 86 17.52 2.85 -1.57
C ASP A 86 16.12 2.90 -0.89
N ILE A 87 15.33 1.85 -1.08
CA ILE A 87 13.97 1.75 -0.54
C ILE A 87 14.00 1.14 0.85
N VAL A 88 13.52 1.89 1.84
CA VAL A 88 13.31 1.41 3.22
C VAL A 88 11.82 1.35 3.52
N VAL A 89 11.40 0.26 4.12
CA VAL A 89 9.98 -0.04 4.35
C VAL A 89 9.75 -0.53 5.78
N LEU A 90 8.51 -0.38 6.23
CA LEU A 90 7.93 -1.07 7.38
C LEU A 90 7.12 -2.27 6.86
N PRO A 91 7.59 -3.50 7.04
CA PRO A 91 6.88 -4.69 6.60
C PRO A 91 5.68 -4.99 7.50
N LEU A 92 4.70 -5.69 6.95
CA LEU A 92 3.58 -6.28 7.69
C LEU A 92 3.52 -7.79 7.45
N ASP A 93 2.72 -8.48 8.27
CA ASP A 93 2.57 -9.93 8.13
C ASP A 93 2.02 -10.29 6.73
N PRO A 94 2.76 -11.05 5.92
CA PRO A 94 2.33 -11.43 4.58
C PRO A 94 1.36 -12.61 4.57
N HIS A 95 1.01 -13.19 5.71
CA HIS A 95 0.20 -14.42 5.82
C HIS A 95 -1.17 -14.21 6.45
N GLY A 96 -1.43 -13.06 7.07
CA GLY A 96 -2.65 -12.81 7.81
C GLY A 96 -3.77 -12.14 6.99
N ALA A 97 -4.47 -11.20 7.64
CA ALA A 97 -5.65 -10.53 7.09
C ALA A 97 -5.36 -9.73 5.80
N LEU A 98 -4.15 -9.15 5.66
CA LEU A 98 -3.77 -8.47 4.42
C LEU A 98 -3.67 -9.44 3.24
N ARG A 99 -3.16 -10.65 3.45
CA ARG A 99 -3.16 -11.68 2.39
C ARG A 99 -4.59 -12.07 2.02
N ALA A 100 -5.45 -12.29 3.00
CA ALA A 100 -6.85 -12.64 2.74
C ALA A 100 -7.55 -11.56 1.89
N LEU A 101 -7.33 -10.28 2.22
CA LEU A 101 -7.85 -9.16 1.44
C LEU A 101 -7.26 -9.12 0.02
N HIS A 102 -5.93 -9.25 -0.10
CA HIS A 102 -5.24 -9.32 -1.39
C HIS A 102 -5.79 -10.45 -2.27
N GLU A 103 -5.91 -11.66 -1.74
CA GLU A 103 -6.39 -12.84 -2.48
C GLU A 103 -7.86 -12.70 -2.88
N ARG A 104 -8.69 -12.06 -2.04
CA ARG A 104 -10.09 -11.75 -2.39
C ARG A 104 -10.16 -10.81 -3.58
N ILE A 105 -9.31 -9.79 -3.61
CA ILE A 105 -9.26 -8.85 -4.74
C ILE A 105 -8.67 -9.55 -5.98
N ALA A 106 -7.56 -10.26 -5.84
CA ALA A 106 -6.89 -10.96 -6.94
C ALA A 106 -7.77 -12.07 -7.56
N GLY A 107 -8.67 -12.66 -6.79
CA GLY A 107 -9.64 -13.67 -7.25
C GLY A 107 -10.87 -13.11 -7.97
N ARG A 108 -10.99 -11.76 -8.14
CA ARG A 108 -12.11 -11.14 -8.85
C ARG A 108 -11.95 -11.25 -10.38
N ARG A 109 -13.02 -10.96 -11.10
CA ARG A 109 -13.08 -10.98 -12.57
C ARG A 109 -12.44 -9.75 -13.21
N LEU A 110 -11.30 -9.32 -12.63
CA LEU A 110 -10.51 -8.21 -13.15
C LEU A 110 -9.28 -8.74 -13.87
N ARG A 111 -8.83 -8.01 -14.87
CA ARG A 111 -7.53 -8.29 -15.49
C ARG A 111 -6.44 -7.69 -14.61
N PHE A 112 -5.40 -8.46 -14.35
CA PHE A 112 -4.22 -8.00 -13.62
C PHE A 112 -2.98 -8.16 -14.50
N GLU A 113 -2.11 -7.18 -14.49
CA GLU A 113 -0.77 -7.36 -15.03
C GLU A 113 0.01 -8.33 -14.14
N ARG A 114 1.08 -8.89 -14.68
CA ARG A 114 1.97 -9.77 -13.91
C ARG A 114 2.77 -8.95 -12.92
N ALA A 115 2.75 -9.32 -11.65
CA ALA A 115 3.67 -8.80 -10.65
C ALA A 115 5.07 -9.41 -10.80
N ARG A 116 6.08 -8.67 -10.36
CA ARG A 116 7.48 -9.13 -10.36
C ARG A 116 7.81 -9.94 -9.10
N PHE A 117 7.10 -9.69 -8.02
CA PHE A 117 7.39 -10.22 -6.69
C PHE A 117 6.16 -10.90 -6.11
N VAL A 118 6.39 -11.86 -5.21
CA VAL A 118 5.34 -12.42 -4.36
C VAL A 118 4.74 -11.33 -3.46
N PHE A 119 3.51 -11.53 -3.01
CA PHE A 119 2.83 -10.56 -2.14
C PHE A 119 3.67 -10.28 -0.89
N SER A 120 4.06 -9.03 -0.73
CA SER A 120 4.91 -8.54 0.34
C SER A 120 4.38 -7.18 0.83
N PRO A 121 3.39 -7.19 1.76
CA PRO A 121 2.76 -5.96 2.24
C PRO A 121 3.73 -5.13 3.07
N HIS A 122 3.80 -3.84 2.78
CA HIS A 122 4.66 -2.91 3.47
C HIS A 122 4.18 -1.47 3.32
N CYS A 123 4.62 -0.60 4.21
CA CYS A 123 4.53 0.85 4.05
C CYS A 123 5.93 1.44 3.81
N THR A 124 6.09 2.24 2.78
CA THR A 124 7.38 2.80 2.39
C THR A 124 7.74 4.01 3.23
N LEU A 125 8.96 4.02 3.78
CA LEU A 125 9.52 5.13 4.53
C LEU A 125 10.41 6.05 3.68
N SER A 126 11.13 5.47 2.70
CA SER A 126 12.02 6.19 1.78
C SER A 126 12.01 5.49 0.43
N PHE A 127 11.94 6.29 -0.64
CA PHE A 127 11.87 5.79 -2.02
C PHE A 127 12.67 6.64 -3.01
N PHE A 128 12.51 7.96 -2.98
CA PHE A 128 13.11 8.87 -3.96
C PHE A 128 14.51 9.35 -3.58
N THR A 129 14.84 9.28 -2.30
CA THR A 129 16.09 9.80 -1.75
C THR A 129 17.18 8.74 -1.86
N THR A 130 18.38 9.13 -2.35
CA THR A 130 19.58 8.31 -2.22
C THR A 130 19.98 8.21 -0.76
N LEU A 131 20.08 7.01 -0.23
CA LEU A 131 20.40 6.78 1.17
C LEU A 131 21.89 6.97 1.45
N THR A 132 22.19 7.85 2.41
CA THR A 132 23.48 7.85 3.07
C THR A 132 23.52 6.76 4.14
N ALA A 133 24.72 6.31 4.51
CA ALA A 133 24.88 5.32 5.59
C ALA A 133 24.29 5.80 6.94
N GLU A 134 24.30 7.12 7.18
CA GLU A 134 23.70 7.71 8.38
C GLU A 134 22.17 7.67 8.31
N ALA A 135 21.57 8.09 7.19
CA ALA A 135 20.12 8.05 7.00
C ALA A 135 19.59 6.62 7.07
N GLU A 136 20.29 5.65 6.47
CA GLU A 136 19.94 4.22 6.57
C GLU A 136 19.96 3.75 8.02
N ARG A 137 21.05 4.00 8.77
CA ARG A 137 21.11 3.62 10.19
C ARG A 137 19.99 4.24 11.02
N ARG A 138 19.65 5.50 10.74
CA ARG A 138 18.56 6.18 11.43
C ARG A 138 17.22 5.57 11.09
N LEU A 139 16.93 5.31 9.81
CA LEU A 139 15.70 4.67 9.35
C LEU A 139 15.52 3.26 9.94
N LEU A 140 16.57 2.45 9.96
CA LEU A 140 16.51 1.08 10.50
C LEU A 140 16.27 1.03 12.02
N ARG A 141 16.45 2.15 12.73
CA ARG A 141 16.14 2.28 14.17
C ARG A 141 14.73 2.79 14.44
N VAL A 142 14.00 3.23 13.42
CA VAL A 142 12.62 3.71 13.57
C VAL A 142 11.76 2.61 14.21
N ARG A 143 10.83 3.04 15.06
CA ARG A 143 9.76 2.20 15.61
C ARG A 143 8.45 2.93 15.40
N VAL A 144 7.49 2.24 14.84
CA VAL A 144 6.11 2.68 14.71
C VAL A 144 5.28 1.61 15.42
N ASP A 145 4.96 1.89 16.68
CA ASP A 145 4.27 0.93 17.56
C ASP A 145 2.75 1.13 17.54
N GLU A 146 2.29 2.21 16.90
CA GLU A 146 0.89 2.52 16.71
C GLU A 146 0.19 1.43 15.89
N PRO A 147 -1.01 1.01 16.30
CA PRO A 147 -1.77 0.01 15.56
C PRO A 147 -2.21 0.55 14.20
N VAL A 148 -2.13 -0.30 13.19
CA VAL A 148 -2.58 0.00 11.82
C VAL A 148 -3.96 -0.60 11.63
N THR A 149 -4.98 0.24 11.57
CA THR A 149 -6.36 -0.20 11.29
C THR A 149 -6.63 -0.10 9.80
N ILE A 150 -7.10 -1.18 9.21
CA ILE A 150 -7.55 -1.27 7.83
C ILE A 150 -9.06 -1.46 7.85
N ASP A 151 -9.79 -0.43 7.43
CA ASP A 151 -11.25 -0.42 7.38
C ASP A 151 -11.79 -0.12 5.98
N ARG A 152 -10.91 0.18 5.03
CA ARG A 152 -11.23 0.50 3.64
C ARG A 152 -10.08 0.29 2.70
N VAL A 153 -10.37 0.29 1.42
CA VAL A 153 -9.38 0.31 0.34
C VAL A 153 -9.66 1.46 -0.62
N GLN A 154 -8.59 2.04 -1.16
CA GLN A 154 -8.63 3.09 -2.16
C GLN A 154 -8.09 2.57 -3.48
N CYS A 155 -8.70 3.00 -4.59
CA CYS A 155 -8.22 2.73 -5.93
C CYS A 155 -7.69 4.02 -6.58
N TYR A 156 -6.46 3.96 -7.05
CA TYR A 156 -5.76 5.08 -7.69
C TYR A 156 -5.42 4.76 -9.14
N LEU A 157 -5.70 5.69 -10.03
CA LEU A 157 -5.18 5.66 -11.40
C LEU A 157 -3.84 6.41 -11.42
N THR A 158 -2.75 5.68 -11.54
CA THR A 158 -1.41 6.25 -11.42
C THR A 158 -0.36 5.47 -12.20
N VAL A 159 0.84 6.06 -12.23
CA VAL A 159 2.10 5.39 -12.56
C VAL A 159 2.88 5.30 -11.26
N GLU A 160 3.11 4.07 -10.77
CA GLU A 160 3.84 3.88 -9.52
C GLU A 160 5.21 4.58 -9.57
N PRO A 161 5.65 5.18 -8.49
CA PRO A 161 5.07 5.25 -7.15
C PRO A 161 4.41 6.61 -6.83
N VAL A 162 4.18 7.44 -7.82
CA VAL A 162 3.82 8.85 -7.61
C VAL A 162 2.33 9.05 -7.56
N GLY A 163 1.91 10.00 -6.72
CA GLY A 163 0.54 10.36 -6.46
C GLY A 163 -0.33 10.40 -7.71
N GLY A 164 -1.34 9.55 -7.70
CA GLY A 164 -2.33 9.45 -8.74
C GLY A 164 -3.64 10.09 -8.34
N ARG A 165 -4.61 9.97 -9.22
CA ARG A 165 -5.97 10.38 -8.92
C ARG A 165 -6.71 9.22 -8.25
N ARG A 166 -7.19 9.44 -7.01
CA ARG A 166 -8.11 8.51 -6.35
C ARG A 166 -9.42 8.47 -7.13
N VAL A 167 -9.85 7.28 -7.52
CA VAL A 167 -11.08 7.05 -8.28
C VAL A 167 -12.16 6.35 -7.47
N LEU A 168 -11.76 5.51 -6.48
CA LEU A 168 -12.67 4.82 -5.59
C LEU A 168 -12.16 4.83 -4.16
N ASP A 169 -13.09 4.78 -3.21
CA ASP A 169 -12.85 4.62 -1.78
C ASP A 169 -13.96 3.69 -1.24
N ILE A 170 -13.59 2.47 -0.84
CA ILE A 170 -14.53 1.38 -0.59
C ILE A 170 -14.30 0.84 0.83
N PRO A 171 -15.32 0.90 1.72
CA PRO A 171 -15.22 0.36 3.06
C PRO A 171 -15.18 -1.17 3.06
N LEU A 172 -14.50 -1.75 4.05
CA LEU A 172 -14.55 -3.17 4.35
C LEU A 172 -15.84 -3.52 5.12
N GLY A 173 -16.23 -4.81 5.07
CA GLY A 173 -17.34 -5.33 5.87
C GLY A 173 -18.72 -5.00 5.33
N GLY A 174 -18.85 -4.45 4.14
CA GLY A 174 -20.16 -4.12 3.55
C GLY A 174 -20.96 -3.12 4.39
N ALA A 175 -20.29 -2.16 5.02
CA ALA A 175 -20.98 -1.09 5.76
C ALA A 175 -21.97 -0.39 4.84
N ALA A 176 -23.21 -0.40 5.25
CA ALA A 176 -24.32 0.26 4.60
C ALA A 176 -24.15 1.79 4.57
#